data_763d574920cc95133ddf630b492c1447
#
_entry.id   763d574920cc95133ddf630b492c1447
#
_cell.length_a   1.000
_cell.length_b   1.000
_cell.length_c   1.000
_cell.angle_alpha   90.00
_cell.angle_beta   90.00
_cell.angle_gamma   90.00
#
_symmetry.space_group_name_H-M   'P 1'
#
loop_
_entity.id
_entity.type
_entity.pdbx_description
1 polymer ?
#
loop_
_entity_poly.entity_id
_entity_poly.type
_entity_poly.pdbx_seq_one_letter_code
_entity_poly.pdbx_strand_id
1 'polypeptide(L)'
;TEIARNLEWPGIMVIEAPMGGGKTEAALAVAEYLAEKSRRNGIYFALPTQATSDAIFPRITQWIGNLGATVGQSITLAHGKAQFNDEFISLRAFDGQTNVDDDEDTSLMVHQWFKGRKKSMLSDFVVGTIDQLLLAALKQKHLMLRHLGLAQKVVIIDECHAYDAYMSQYLERALQWLGAYQVPVIVLSATLPMAQRKAVIN
;
A
#
# COMPACT_ATOMS: atom_id res chain seq x y z
N THR A 1 18.13 4.55 2.48
CA THR A 1 17.90 5.64 1.48
C THR A 1 18.99 5.70 0.41
N GLU A 2 20.26 5.39 0.71
CA GLU A 2 21.35 5.40 -0.29
C GLU A 2 21.14 4.32 -1.37
N ILE A 3 20.75 3.12 -0.98
CA ILE A 3 20.40 2.02 -1.89
C ILE A 3 19.24 2.41 -2.80
N ALA A 4 18.21 3.07 -2.28
CA ALA A 4 17.07 3.52 -3.07
C ALA A 4 17.43 4.55 -4.15
N ARG A 5 18.48 5.37 -3.90
CA ARG A 5 18.97 6.35 -4.87
C ARG A 5 19.64 5.70 -6.09
N ASN A 6 20.23 4.52 -5.90
CA ASN A 6 20.96 3.78 -6.93
C ASN A 6 20.09 2.71 -7.63
N LEU A 7 18.79 2.59 -7.28
CA LEU A 7 17.89 1.68 -7.95
C LEU A 7 17.70 2.08 -9.41
N GLU A 8 17.98 1.15 -10.32
CA GLU A 8 17.55 1.24 -11.71
C GLU A 8 16.05 1.07 -11.77
N TRP A 9 15.40 1.91 -12.52
CA TRP A 9 13.97 2.02 -12.62
C TRP A 9 13.44 1.28 -13.87
N PRO A 10 12.28 0.54 -13.81
CA PRO A 10 11.49 0.11 -12.65
C PRO A 10 12.13 -1.08 -11.95
N GLY A 11 11.97 -1.20 -10.62
CA GLY A 11 12.61 -2.27 -9.86
C GLY A 11 11.85 -2.75 -8.63
N ILE A 12 12.23 -3.94 -8.16
CA ILE A 12 11.79 -4.50 -6.89
C ILE A 12 12.91 -4.33 -5.87
N MET A 13 12.61 -3.69 -4.74
CA MET A 13 13.53 -3.56 -3.62
C MET A 13 13.15 -4.54 -2.51
N VAL A 14 14.09 -5.34 -2.03
CA VAL A 14 13.89 -6.24 -0.90
C VAL A 14 14.57 -5.68 0.34
N ILE A 15 13.82 -5.54 1.43
CA ILE A 15 14.31 -5.13 2.75
C ILE A 15 14.20 -6.33 3.69
N GLU A 16 15.35 -6.89 4.07
CA GLU A 16 15.43 -7.97 5.05
C GLU A 16 15.96 -7.44 6.37
N ALA A 17 15.21 -7.63 7.44
CA ALA A 17 15.64 -7.36 8.80
C ALA A 17 14.79 -8.18 9.80
N PRO A 18 15.30 -8.50 10.98
CA PRO A 18 14.54 -9.23 12.00
C PRO A 18 13.29 -8.46 12.42
N MET A 19 12.35 -9.16 13.07
CA MET A 19 11.15 -8.52 13.64
C MET A 19 11.57 -7.40 14.61
N GLY A 20 10.84 -6.28 14.59
CA GLY A 20 11.18 -5.10 15.41
C GLY A 20 12.36 -4.27 14.90
N GLY A 21 13.01 -4.65 13.80
CA GLY A 21 14.15 -3.95 13.21
C GLY A 21 13.82 -2.69 12.39
N GLY A 22 12.64 -2.10 12.54
CA GLY A 22 12.28 -0.85 11.84
C GLY A 22 12.01 -1.02 10.35
N LYS A 23 11.68 -2.24 9.87
CA LYS A 23 11.40 -2.51 8.44
C LYS A 23 10.31 -1.61 7.88
N THR A 24 9.24 -1.42 8.63
CA THR A 24 8.09 -0.61 8.21
C THR A 24 8.48 0.83 7.98
N GLU A 25 9.18 1.44 8.92
CA GLU A 25 9.65 2.83 8.83
C GLU A 25 10.64 3.01 7.67
N ALA A 26 11.56 2.05 7.52
CA ALA A 26 12.48 2.04 6.40
C ALA A 26 11.74 1.93 5.05
N ALA A 27 10.72 1.08 4.98
CA ALA A 27 9.90 0.93 3.78
C ALA A 27 9.12 2.20 3.45
N LEU A 28 8.51 2.84 4.45
CA LEU A 28 7.77 4.08 4.25
C LEU A 28 8.68 5.21 3.76
N ALA A 29 9.87 5.38 4.36
CA ALA A 29 10.86 6.37 3.92
C ALA A 29 11.38 6.10 2.50
N VAL A 30 11.56 4.84 2.12
CA VAL A 30 11.93 4.46 0.76
C VAL A 30 10.77 4.69 -0.20
N ALA A 31 9.54 4.36 0.20
CA ALA A 31 8.35 4.54 -0.62
C ALA A 31 8.09 6.02 -0.94
N GLU A 32 8.29 6.92 0.03
CA GLU A 32 8.22 8.37 -0.17
C GLU A 32 9.20 8.81 -1.27
N TYR A 33 10.48 8.43 -1.14
CA TYR A 33 11.50 8.73 -2.13
C TYR A 33 11.16 8.16 -3.52
N LEU A 34 10.68 6.91 -3.58
CA LEU A 34 10.32 6.27 -4.84
C LEU A 34 9.06 6.89 -5.45
N ALA A 35 8.09 7.31 -4.65
CA ALA A 35 6.88 8.00 -5.11
C ALA A 35 7.26 9.31 -5.79
N GLU A 36 8.12 10.13 -5.16
CA GLU A 36 8.63 11.37 -5.73
C GLU A 36 9.38 11.12 -7.04
N LYS A 37 10.35 10.20 -7.03
CA LYS A 37 11.19 9.86 -8.20
C LYS A 37 10.36 9.36 -9.38
N SER A 38 9.28 8.59 -9.13
CA SER A 38 8.43 7.98 -10.16
C SER A 38 7.16 8.76 -10.45
N ARG A 39 6.97 9.91 -9.79
CA ARG A 39 5.75 10.72 -9.90
C ARG A 39 4.49 9.90 -9.59
N ARG A 40 4.53 9.10 -8.51
CA ARG A 40 3.38 8.35 -8.00
C ARG A 40 2.73 9.12 -6.86
N ASN A 41 1.41 9.04 -6.78
CA ASN A 41 0.64 9.89 -5.85
C ASN A 41 0.33 9.22 -4.52
N GLY A 42 0.80 7.98 -4.29
CA GLY A 42 0.47 7.29 -3.04
C GLY A 42 1.13 5.94 -2.86
N ILE A 43 0.64 5.21 -1.86
CA ILE A 43 1.19 3.92 -1.45
C ILE A 43 0.07 2.88 -1.31
N TYR A 44 0.34 1.66 -1.75
CA TYR A 44 -0.41 0.47 -1.37
C TYR A 44 0.41 -0.39 -0.41
N PHE A 45 -0.06 -0.55 0.82
CA PHE A 45 0.59 -1.39 1.82
C PHE A 45 -0.16 -2.73 1.94
N ALA A 46 0.43 -3.80 1.42
CA ALA A 46 -0.11 -5.16 1.42
C ALA A 46 0.39 -5.95 2.62
N LEU A 47 -0.51 -6.45 3.46
CA LEU A 47 -0.23 -7.22 4.66
C LEU A 47 -0.83 -8.62 4.58
N PRO A 48 -0.26 -9.61 5.30
CA PRO A 48 -0.73 -10.99 5.22
C PRO A 48 -2.14 -11.19 5.76
N THR A 49 -2.56 -10.43 6.77
CA THR A 49 -3.87 -10.60 7.43
C THR A 49 -4.61 -9.29 7.66
N GLN A 50 -5.91 -9.38 7.92
CA GLN A 50 -6.73 -8.24 8.31
C GLN A 50 -6.28 -7.67 9.65
N ALA A 51 -5.94 -8.52 10.64
CA ALA A 51 -5.48 -8.08 11.94
C ALA A 51 -4.16 -7.28 11.86
N THR A 52 -3.23 -7.68 10.99
CA THR A 52 -2.00 -6.90 10.76
C THR A 52 -2.28 -5.59 10.03
N SER A 53 -3.27 -5.57 9.13
CA SER A 53 -3.70 -4.34 8.46
C SER A 53 -4.33 -3.35 9.44
N ASP A 54 -5.17 -3.82 10.35
CA ASP A 54 -5.75 -3.00 11.43
C ASP A 54 -4.67 -2.46 12.37
N ALA A 55 -3.72 -3.29 12.79
CA ALA A 55 -2.66 -2.91 13.72
C ALA A 55 -1.69 -1.87 13.15
N ILE A 56 -1.42 -1.89 11.84
CA ILE A 56 -0.47 -0.95 11.21
C ILE A 56 -1.14 0.35 10.78
N PHE A 57 -2.46 0.35 10.62
CA PHE A 57 -3.22 1.49 10.09
C PHE A 57 -2.95 2.80 10.87
N PRO A 58 -2.97 2.84 12.23
CA PRO A 58 -2.65 4.02 13.01
C PRO A 58 -1.25 4.59 12.71
N ARG A 59 -0.25 3.70 12.55
CA ARG A 59 1.15 4.11 12.28
C ARG A 59 1.27 4.75 10.91
N ILE A 60 0.57 4.22 9.91
CA ILE A 60 0.58 4.77 8.56
C ILE A 60 -0.16 6.10 8.54
N THR A 61 -1.29 6.23 9.23
CA THR A 61 -2.04 7.47 9.38
C THR A 61 -1.18 8.57 10.01
N GLN A 62 -0.49 8.25 11.11
CA GLN A 62 0.44 9.17 11.76
C GLN A 62 1.60 9.56 10.85
N TRP A 63 2.18 8.61 10.11
CA TRP A 63 3.26 8.88 9.17
C TRP A 63 2.80 9.83 8.05
N ILE A 64 1.61 9.61 7.47
CA ILE A 64 1.04 10.49 6.44
C ILE A 64 0.84 11.91 7.01
N GLY A 65 0.31 12.04 8.23
CA GLY A 65 0.18 13.33 8.91
C GLY A 65 1.50 14.10 9.06
N ASN A 66 2.62 13.38 9.18
CA ASN A 66 3.96 13.98 9.28
C ASN A 66 4.58 14.38 7.93
N LEU A 67 4.02 13.93 6.80
CA LEU A 67 4.52 14.29 5.47
C LEU A 67 4.29 15.76 5.10
N GLY A 68 3.62 16.55 5.96
CA GLY A 68 3.29 17.95 5.68
C GLY A 68 2.40 18.08 4.44
N ALA A 69 1.52 17.13 4.25
CA ALA A 69 0.73 16.97 3.05
C ALA A 69 -0.15 18.18 2.77
N THR A 70 0.02 18.71 1.60
CA THR A 70 -0.92 19.67 1.01
C THR A 70 -2.27 19.02 0.76
N VAL A 71 -3.31 19.70 1.20
CA VAL A 71 -4.76 19.51 0.91
C VAL A 71 -5.20 18.16 0.33
N GLY A 72 -5.99 17.41 1.13
CA GLY A 72 -6.92 16.42 0.57
C GLY A 72 -6.36 15.05 0.23
N GLN A 73 -5.37 14.54 0.97
CA GLN A 73 -4.91 13.15 0.78
C GLN A 73 -5.95 12.15 1.32
N SER A 74 -6.25 11.12 0.53
CA SER A 74 -7.23 10.10 0.88
C SER A 74 -6.56 8.82 1.38
N ILE A 75 -7.09 8.24 2.46
CA ILE A 75 -6.67 6.93 2.98
C ILE A 75 -7.83 5.95 3.00
N THR A 76 -7.56 4.70 2.74
CA THR A 76 -8.55 3.62 2.80
C THR A 76 -7.96 2.35 3.40
N LEU A 77 -8.76 1.69 4.25
CA LEU A 77 -8.50 0.36 4.77
C LEU A 77 -9.24 -0.67 3.89
N ALA A 78 -8.47 -1.46 3.14
CA ALA A 78 -8.99 -2.34 2.08
C ALA A 78 -9.00 -3.81 2.51
N HIS A 79 -9.92 -4.19 3.41
CA HIS A 79 -10.22 -5.58 3.75
C HIS A 79 -11.69 -5.77 4.18
N GLY A 80 -12.11 -7.04 4.35
CA GLY A 80 -13.52 -7.38 4.56
C GLY A 80 -14.15 -6.82 5.84
N LYS A 81 -13.35 -6.53 6.88
CA LYS A 81 -13.79 -6.06 8.20
C LYS A 81 -13.39 -4.61 8.50
N ALA A 82 -12.96 -3.82 7.52
CA ALA A 82 -12.54 -2.43 7.71
C ALA A 82 -13.57 -1.56 8.47
N GLN A 83 -14.86 -1.88 8.34
CA GLN A 83 -15.95 -1.19 9.03
C GLN A 83 -15.95 -1.34 10.56
N PHE A 84 -15.13 -2.23 11.12
CA PHE A 84 -14.99 -2.46 12.56
C PHE A 84 -13.68 -1.87 13.12
N ASN A 85 -12.87 -1.19 12.32
CA ASN A 85 -11.67 -0.51 12.78
C ASN A 85 -12.04 0.89 13.30
N ASP A 86 -11.83 1.13 14.59
CA ASP A 86 -12.27 2.35 15.29
C ASP A 86 -11.60 3.61 14.71
N GLU A 87 -10.30 3.55 14.36
CA GLU A 87 -9.60 4.69 13.78
C GLU A 87 -10.09 4.99 12.36
N PHE A 88 -10.31 3.96 11.55
CA PHE A 88 -10.91 4.13 10.22
C PHE A 88 -12.34 4.69 10.30
N ILE A 89 -13.12 4.29 11.33
CA ILE A 89 -14.46 4.81 11.58
C ILE A 89 -14.38 6.29 11.99
N SER A 90 -13.45 6.67 12.87
CA SER A 90 -13.29 8.06 13.34
C SER A 90 -12.90 9.00 12.20
N LEU A 91 -11.96 8.61 11.35
CA LEU A 91 -11.59 9.39 10.15
C LEU A 91 -12.78 9.55 9.19
N ARG A 92 -13.63 8.51 9.05
CA ARG A 92 -14.85 8.60 8.25
C ARG A 92 -15.91 9.52 8.83
N ALA A 93 -16.01 9.59 10.16
CA ALA A 93 -16.96 10.48 10.84
C ALA A 93 -16.55 11.94 10.68
N PHE A 94 -15.27 12.23 10.70
CA PHE A 94 -14.73 13.58 10.51
C PHE A 94 -15.04 14.14 9.11
N ASP A 95 -14.88 13.34 8.05
CA ASP A 95 -15.24 13.71 6.65
C ASP A 95 -16.73 14.10 6.49
N GLY A 96 -17.61 13.59 7.36
CA GLY A 96 -19.06 13.89 7.34
C GLY A 96 -19.46 15.21 8.00
N GLN A 97 -18.53 15.88 8.72
CA GLN A 97 -18.81 17.10 9.51
C GLN A 97 -18.14 18.37 8.97
N THR A 98 -17.27 18.25 7.97
CA THR A 98 -16.63 19.44 7.37
C THR A 98 -17.66 20.24 6.58
N ASN A 99 -18.11 21.35 7.16
CA ASN A 99 -18.75 22.44 6.45
C ASN A 99 -17.71 23.09 5.53
N VAL A 100 -18.12 23.49 4.36
CA VAL A 100 -17.30 23.99 3.23
C VAL A 100 -16.53 25.29 3.53
N ASP A 101 -16.63 25.84 4.73
CA ASP A 101 -16.15 27.19 5.07
C ASP A 101 -14.93 27.26 6.01
N ASP A 102 -14.33 26.13 6.43
CA ASP A 102 -13.14 26.15 7.28
C ASP A 102 -11.86 25.85 6.48
N ASP A 103 -11.19 26.94 6.14
CA ASP A 103 -10.03 27.05 5.23
C ASP A 103 -8.66 26.65 5.87
N GLU A 104 -8.57 25.95 7.00
CA GLU A 104 -7.27 25.81 7.69
C GLU A 104 -6.92 24.44 8.31
N ASP A 105 -7.51 23.32 7.94
CA ASP A 105 -6.96 22.05 8.43
C ASP A 105 -6.80 21.03 7.30
N THR A 106 -5.54 20.87 6.85
CA THR A 106 -5.08 19.83 5.92
C THR A 106 -5.16 18.46 6.58
N SER A 107 -6.36 17.94 6.74
CA SER A 107 -6.58 16.65 7.36
C SER A 107 -6.59 15.53 6.34
N LEU A 108 -5.96 14.43 6.71
CA LEU A 108 -6.08 13.14 6.02
C LEU A 108 -7.56 12.72 6.06
N MET A 109 -8.18 12.49 4.89
CA MET A 109 -9.60 12.22 4.78
C MET A 109 -9.89 10.82 4.22
N VAL A 110 -10.91 10.16 4.77
CA VAL A 110 -11.55 9.01 4.13
C VAL A 110 -12.66 9.52 3.23
N HIS A 111 -12.31 9.92 2.03
CA HIS A 111 -13.25 10.57 1.13
C HIS A 111 -14.48 9.70 0.83
N GLN A 112 -15.68 10.23 0.97
CA GLN A 112 -16.95 9.49 0.76
C GLN A 112 -17.06 8.87 -0.63
N TRP A 113 -16.46 9.47 -1.66
CA TRP A 113 -16.48 8.97 -3.02
C TRP A 113 -15.79 7.60 -3.16
N PHE A 114 -14.76 7.33 -2.32
CA PHE A 114 -14.08 6.03 -2.30
C PHE A 114 -14.82 4.97 -1.47
N LYS A 115 -15.98 5.32 -0.87
CA LYS A 115 -16.81 4.37 -0.15
C LYS A 115 -17.29 3.26 -1.09
N GLY A 116 -16.96 2.04 -0.72
CA GLY A 116 -17.30 0.83 -1.47
C GLY A 116 -16.08 0.04 -1.94
N ARG A 117 -16.17 -1.28 -1.81
CA ARG A 117 -15.10 -2.25 -2.12
C ARG A 117 -14.45 -2.08 -3.51
N LYS A 118 -15.15 -1.46 -4.45
CA LYS A 118 -14.71 -1.32 -5.85
C LYS A 118 -13.80 -0.11 -6.07
N LYS A 119 -13.98 0.96 -5.30
CA LYS A 119 -13.26 2.23 -5.46
C LYS A 119 -12.14 2.42 -4.45
N SER A 120 -12.08 1.60 -3.40
CA SER A 120 -11.08 1.70 -2.33
C SER A 120 -9.64 1.72 -2.83
N MET A 121 -9.36 1.04 -3.94
CA MET A 121 -8.02 1.02 -4.55
C MET A 121 -7.61 2.33 -5.22
N LEU A 122 -8.55 3.27 -5.42
CA LEU A 122 -8.29 4.57 -6.05
C LEU A 122 -7.85 5.64 -5.04
N SER A 123 -8.02 5.42 -3.72
CA SER A 123 -7.49 6.33 -2.68
C SER A 123 -5.97 6.45 -2.80
N ASP A 124 -5.39 7.57 -2.41
CA ASP A 124 -3.94 7.80 -2.49
C ASP A 124 -3.18 6.79 -1.61
N PHE A 125 -3.62 6.61 -0.37
CA PHE A 125 -3.06 5.61 0.54
C PHE A 125 -4.05 4.47 0.76
N VAL A 126 -3.57 3.25 0.54
CA VAL A 126 -4.38 2.04 0.74
C VAL A 126 -3.61 1.09 1.64
N VAL A 127 -4.19 0.77 2.78
CA VAL A 127 -3.72 -0.30 3.66
C VAL A 127 -4.65 -1.49 3.48
N GLY A 128 -4.14 -2.65 3.14
CA GLY A 128 -5.00 -3.80 2.88
C GLY A 128 -4.29 -5.14 2.93
N THR A 129 -5.06 -6.21 2.77
CA THR A 129 -4.48 -7.55 2.72
C THR A 129 -3.86 -7.84 1.37
N ILE A 130 -2.87 -8.75 1.37
CA ILE A 130 -2.23 -9.24 0.15
C ILE A 130 -3.26 -9.79 -0.84
N ASP A 131 -4.32 -10.43 -0.37
CA ASP A 131 -5.40 -10.96 -1.22
C ASP A 131 -5.97 -9.88 -2.14
N GLN A 132 -6.11 -8.66 -1.64
CA GLN A 132 -6.60 -7.53 -2.43
C GLN A 132 -5.63 -7.15 -3.55
N LEU A 133 -4.32 -7.32 -3.35
CA LEU A 133 -3.31 -7.15 -4.39
C LEU A 133 -3.38 -8.32 -5.40
N LEU A 134 -3.45 -9.56 -4.91
CA LEU A 134 -3.49 -10.76 -5.75
C LEU A 134 -4.72 -10.80 -6.67
N LEU A 135 -5.82 -10.16 -6.28
CA LEU A 135 -6.99 -9.99 -7.14
C LEU A 135 -6.68 -9.21 -8.45
N ALA A 136 -5.57 -8.48 -8.52
CA ALA A 136 -5.12 -7.86 -9.77
C ALA A 136 -4.61 -8.89 -10.80
N ALA A 137 -4.22 -10.10 -10.36
CA ALA A 137 -3.81 -11.20 -11.23
C ALA A 137 -4.99 -12.03 -11.77
N LEU A 138 -6.20 -11.83 -11.25
CA LEU A 138 -7.37 -12.63 -11.54
C LEU A 138 -8.35 -11.92 -12.48
N LYS A 139 -8.98 -12.68 -13.39
CA LYS A 139 -10.10 -12.18 -14.20
C LYS A 139 -11.32 -11.98 -13.31
N GLN A 140 -11.64 -10.74 -12.98
CA GLN A 140 -12.78 -10.38 -12.13
C GLN A 140 -13.47 -9.11 -12.58
N LYS A 141 -14.68 -8.89 -12.07
CA LYS A 141 -15.40 -7.62 -12.30
C LYS A 141 -14.59 -6.44 -11.74
N HIS A 142 -14.56 -5.34 -12.48
CA HIS A 142 -13.86 -4.10 -12.12
C HIS A 142 -12.32 -4.20 -12.01
N LEU A 143 -11.71 -5.18 -12.68
CA LEU A 143 -10.26 -5.36 -12.71
C LEU A 143 -9.54 -4.07 -13.12
N MET A 144 -10.07 -3.34 -14.11
CA MET A 144 -9.48 -2.09 -14.60
C MET A 144 -9.34 -1.01 -13.51
N LEU A 145 -10.30 -0.89 -12.59
CA LEU A 145 -10.20 0.07 -11.48
C LEU A 145 -9.07 -0.31 -10.51
N ARG A 146 -8.87 -1.59 -10.30
CA ARG A 146 -7.78 -2.11 -9.46
C ARG A 146 -6.42 -1.84 -10.10
N HIS A 147 -6.26 -2.13 -11.38
CA HIS A 147 -5.04 -1.84 -12.13
C HIS A 147 -4.75 -0.33 -12.15
N LEU A 148 -5.76 0.49 -12.43
CA LEU A 148 -5.62 1.95 -12.39
C LEU A 148 -5.15 2.45 -11.01
N GLY A 149 -5.76 1.95 -9.94
CA GLY A 149 -5.39 2.33 -8.57
C GLY A 149 -3.96 1.92 -8.22
N LEU A 150 -3.54 0.71 -8.58
CA LEU A 150 -2.18 0.22 -8.33
C LEU A 150 -1.13 0.94 -9.19
N ALA A 151 -1.45 1.23 -10.45
CA ALA A 151 -0.54 1.90 -11.38
C ALA A 151 -0.10 3.30 -10.91
N GLN A 152 -0.79 3.91 -9.97
CA GLN A 152 -0.47 5.25 -9.46
C GLN A 152 0.27 5.25 -8.11
N LYS A 153 0.67 4.09 -7.60
CA LYS A 153 1.21 3.93 -6.25
C LYS A 153 2.60 3.27 -6.24
N VAL A 154 3.29 3.44 -5.14
CA VAL A 154 4.35 2.52 -4.72
C VAL A 154 3.70 1.37 -3.96
N VAL A 155 4.08 0.13 -4.25
CA VAL A 155 3.52 -1.06 -3.59
C VAL A 155 4.51 -1.58 -2.57
N ILE A 156 4.08 -1.71 -1.31
CA ILE A 156 4.82 -2.35 -0.22
C ILE A 156 4.15 -3.68 0.08
N ILE A 157 4.91 -4.76 0.09
CA ILE A 157 4.44 -6.12 0.41
C ILE A 157 5.15 -6.59 1.66
N ASP A 158 4.41 -6.77 2.74
CA ASP A 158 4.97 -7.22 4.02
C ASP A 158 4.84 -8.73 4.21
N GLU A 159 5.79 -9.30 4.99
CA GLU A 159 5.83 -10.72 5.35
C GLU A 159 5.75 -11.69 4.16
N CYS A 160 6.46 -11.37 3.07
CA CYS A 160 6.41 -12.15 1.82
C CYS A 160 6.73 -13.65 2.00
N HIS A 161 7.47 -14.01 3.05
CA HIS A 161 7.82 -15.39 3.37
C HIS A 161 6.63 -16.24 3.88
N ALA A 162 5.53 -15.62 4.28
CA ALA A 162 4.34 -16.31 4.79
C ALA A 162 3.43 -16.88 3.69
N TYR A 163 3.75 -16.67 2.40
CA TYR A 163 2.90 -17.07 1.30
C TYR A 163 3.17 -18.52 0.86
N ASP A 164 2.10 -19.28 0.68
CA ASP A 164 2.16 -20.64 0.15
C ASP A 164 2.47 -20.66 -1.36
N ALA A 165 2.67 -21.87 -1.91
CA ALA A 165 3.00 -22.05 -3.33
C ALA A 165 1.88 -21.55 -4.27
N TYR A 166 0.61 -21.62 -3.83
CA TYR A 166 -0.51 -21.16 -4.62
C TYR A 166 -0.56 -19.63 -4.67
N MET A 167 -0.43 -18.97 -3.52
CA MET A 167 -0.35 -17.51 -3.44
C MET A 167 0.84 -16.96 -4.21
N SER A 168 1.97 -17.67 -4.21
CA SER A 168 3.20 -17.27 -4.92
C SER A 168 2.99 -17.14 -6.42
N GLN A 169 2.20 -18.00 -7.05
CA GLN A 169 1.88 -17.91 -8.49
C GLN A 169 1.07 -16.64 -8.83
N TYR A 170 0.09 -16.31 -7.99
CA TYR A 170 -0.68 -15.07 -8.19
C TYR A 170 0.14 -13.82 -7.90
N LEU A 171 1.03 -13.90 -6.90
CA LEU A 171 1.96 -12.82 -6.61
C LEU A 171 2.89 -12.55 -7.79
N GLU A 172 3.50 -13.57 -8.35
CA GLU A 172 4.33 -13.45 -9.55
C GLU A 172 3.58 -12.75 -10.69
N ARG A 173 2.34 -13.16 -10.96
CA ARG A 173 1.51 -12.53 -12.00
C ARG A 173 1.13 -11.09 -11.65
N ALA A 174 0.86 -10.79 -10.39
CA ALA A 174 0.62 -9.42 -9.94
C ALA A 174 1.88 -8.56 -10.12
N LEU A 175 3.05 -9.08 -9.77
CA LEU A 175 4.34 -8.40 -9.97
C LEU A 175 4.64 -8.14 -11.45
N GLN A 176 4.32 -9.08 -12.35
CA GLN A 176 4.43 -8.86 -13.79
C GLN A 176 3.57 -7.67 -14.26
N TRP A 177 2.34 -7.54 -13.77
CA TRP A 177 1.50 -6.38 -14.06
C TRP A 177 2.07 -5.09 -13.50
N LEU A 178 2.55 -5.12 -12.25
CA LEU A 178 3.20 -3.96 -11.63
C LEU A 178 4.45 -3.53 -12.42
N GLY A 179 5.26 -4.49 -12.87
CA GLY A 179 6.40 -4.26 -13.75
C GLY A 179 6.00 -3.62 -15.08
N ALA A 180 4.94 -4.11 -15.73
CA ALA A 180 4.42 -3.55 -16.98
C ALA A 180 3.95 -2.09 -16.81
N TYR A 181 3.46 -1.71 -15.62
CA TYR A 181 3.09 -0.33 -15.29
C TYR A 181 4.24 0.49 -14.72
N GLN A 182 5.45 -0.10 -14.63
CA GLN A 182 6.61 0.54 -14.03
C GLN A 182 6.36 0.98 -12.57
N VAL A 183 5.58 0.21 -11.83
CA VAL A 183 5.26 0.46 -10.42
C VAL A 183 6.44 0.01 -9.55
N PRO A 184 6.97 0.87 -8.67
CA PRO A 184 7.97 0.46 -7.70
C PRO A 184 7.39 -0.52 -6.69
N VAL A 185 8.13 -1.56 -6.38
CA VAL A 185 7.72 -2.55 -5.39
C VAL A 185 8.78 -2.66 -4.30
N ILE A 186 8.35 -2.63 -3.05
CA ILE A 186 9.17 -2.86 -1.87
C ILE A 186 8.67 -4.13 -1.19
N VAL A 187 9.53 -5.11 -1.03
CA VAL A 187 9.20 -6.38 -0.36
C VAL A 187 9.89 -6.43 0.99
N LEU A 188 9.11 -6.63 2.05
CA LEU A 188 9.61 -6.78 3.42
C LEU A 188 9.58 -8.25 3.83
N SER A 189 10.66 -8.70 4.45
CA SER A 189 10.72 -10.06 5.00
C SER A 189 11.64 -10.11 6.22
N ALA A 190 11.33 -10.99 7.16
CA ALA A 190 12.27 -11.32 8.24
C ALA A 190 13.39 -12.22 7.70
N THR A 191 13.03 -13.16 6.82
CA THR A 191 13.95 -14.07 6.13
C THR A 191 13.34 -14.44 4.78
N LEU A 192 14.04 -14.17 3.68
CA LEU A 192 13.57 -14.55 2.34
C LEU A 192 14.37 -15.76 1.83
N PRO A 193 13.78 -16.96 1.76
CA PRO A 193 14.44 -18.12 1.20
C PRO A 193 14.92 -17.88 -0.23
N MET A 194 16.05 -18.45 -0.61
CA MET A 194 16.67 -18.24 -1.93
C MET A 194 15.73 -18.57 -3.11
N ALA A 195 14.86 -19.56 -2.94
CA ALA A 195 13.87 -19.93 -3.96
C ALA A 195 12.82 -18.83 -4.16
N GLN A 196 12.30 -18.25 -3.08
CA GLN A 196 11.34 -17.14 -3.14
C GLN A 196 12.00 -15.85 -3.65
N ARG A 197 13.27 -15.60 -3.27
CA ARG A 197 14.02 -14.46 -3.78
C ARG A 197 14.12 -14.49 -5.31
N LYS A 198 14.41 -15.66 -5.90
CA LYS A 198 14.44 -15.83 -7.37
C LYS A 198 13.07 -15.59 -8.01
N ALA A 199 11.98 -16.06 -7.39
CA ALA A 199 10.63 -15.87 -7.91
C ALA A 199 10.15 -14.42 -7.87
N VAL A 200 10.68 -13.61 -6.96
CA VAL A 200 10.34 -12.16 -6.82
C VAL A 200 11.16 -11.30 -7.79
N ILE A 201 12.40 -11.71 -8.14
CA ILE A 201 13.35 -10.89 -8.91
C ILE A 201 13.34 -11.23 -10.42
N ASN A 202 12.94 -12.44 -10.81
CA ASN A 202 12.82 -12.87 -12.22
C ASN A 202 11.44 -12.60 -12.80
#